data_6928f06453378af477973db6be093ee5
#
_entry.id   6928f06453378af477973db6be093ee5
#
_cell.length_a   1.000
_cell.length_b   1.000
_cell.length_c   1.000
_cell.angle_alpha   90.00
_cell.angle_beta   90.00
_cell.angle_gamma   90.00
#
_symmetry.space_group_name_H-M   'P 1'
#
loop_
_entity.id
_entity.type
_entity.pdbx_description
1 polymer ?
#
loop_
_entity_poly.entity_id
_entity_poly.type
_entity_poly.pdbx_seq_one_letter_code
_entity_poly.pdbx_strand_id
1 'polypeptide(L)'
;AIYGKSHLKGQPQGFDDWKVLPGQGLYYNPDLLTPKGKERIDGHCTDIVTDLAVEWLKESRVDSKPFMLMVQHKAPHRTWAPALRHLGMFDGKDIPEPATLRDDWSGRSALLAKNEMSIRDYFYWDYDLKIPDSGMPDPFDRHLKSPETRRMTPEQRQRWSAAYAKENAAFLANPPVGDALLRWKYQRYIKDYLSTV
;
A
#
# COMPACT_ATOMS: atom_id res chain seq x y z
N ALA A 1 -23.13 -5.85 7.61
CA ALA A 1 -22.25 -6.11 6.46
C ALA A 1 -20.78 -5.93 6.80
N ILE A 2 -19.88 -6.49 5.98
CA ILE A 2 -18.42 -6.28 6.08
C ILE A 2 -17.80 -6.21 4.69
N TYR A 3 -16.99 -5.16 4.44
CA TYR A 3 -16.28 -4.94 3.19
C TYR A 3 -14.80 -4.63 3.42
N GLY A 4 -13.92 -5.23 2.59
CA GLY A 4 -12.49 -4.94 2.58
C GLY A 4 -11.61 -5.98 3.25
N LYS A 5 -10.57 -5.57 3.96
CA LYS A 5 -9.51 -6.46 4.47
C LYS A 5 -9.82 -7.04 5.84
N SER A 6 -10.35 -8.25 5.92
CA SER A 6 -10.53 -8.95 7.20
C SER A 6 -9.25 -9.62 7.71
N HIS A 7 -8.38 -10.09 6.80
CA HIS A 7 -7.18 -10.88 7.05
C HIS A 7 -7.46 -12.18 7.87
N LEU A 8 -8.69 -12.60 7.91
CA LEU A 8 -9.10 -13.86 8.50
C LEU A 8 -9.12 -14.96 7.43
N LYS A 9 -8.81 -16.18 7.85
CA LYS A 9 -8.98 -17.35 6.99
C LYS A 9 -10.45 -17.77 7.00
N GLY A 10 -11.02 -18.02 5.82
CA GLY A 10 -12.39 -18.44 5.66
C GLY A 10 -13.37 -17.31 5.38
N GLN A 11 -14.65 -17.68 5.31
CA GLN A 11 -15.74 -16.76 5.05
C GLN A 11 -16.16 -16.05 6.35
N PRO A 12 -16.49 -14.74 6.29
CA PRO A 12 -17.08 -14.04 7.43
C PRO A 12 -18.35 -14.73 7.92
N GLN A 13 -18.47 -14.93 9.23
CA GLN A 13 -19.65 -15.54 9.85
C GLN A 13 -20.47 -14.46 10.57
N GLY A 14 -21.80 -14.59 10.52
CA GLY A 14 -22.73 -13.65 11.18
C GLY A 14 -22.95 -12.33 10.44
N PHE A 15 -22.52 -12.25 9.17
CA PHE A 15 -22.79 -11.10 8.28
C PHE A 15 -23.77 -11.51 7.18
N ASP A 16 -24.80 -10.71 6.97
CA ASP A 16 -25.78 -10.94 5.91
C ASP A 16 -25.22 -10.63 4.52
N ASP A 17 -24.28 -9.68 4.43
CA ASP A 17 -23.59 -9.31 3.20
C ASP A 17 -22.12 -9.05 3.46
N TRP A 18 -21.27 -9.52 2.52
CA TRP A 18 -19.85 -9.36 2.66
C TRP A 18 -19.09 -9.53 1.34
N LYS A 19 -18.04 -8.69 1.16
CA LYS A 19 -17.01 -8.85 0.13
C LYS A 19 -15.66 -8.54 0.74
N VAL A 20 -14.80 -9.53 0.88
CA VAL A 20 -13.52 -9.39 1.59
C VAL A 20 -12.33 -9.72 0.73
N LEU A 21 -11.22 -9.00 0.96
CA LEU A 21 -9.97 -9.23 0.26
C LEU A 21 -9.35 -10.56 0.69
N PRO A 22 -8.87 -11.39 -0.26
CA PRO A 22 -8.09 -12.58 0.07
C PRO A 22 -6.72 -12.18 0.64
N GLY A 23 -6.36 -12.70 1.81
CA GLY A 23 -5.08 -12.45 2.46
C GLY A 23 -4.80 -10.96 2.68
N GLN A 24 -3.70 -10.44 2.13
CA GLN A 24 -3.33 -9.03 2.24
C GLN A 24 -4.04 -8.13 1.22
N GLY A 25 -4.67 -8.71 0.20
CA GLY A 25 -5.29 -7.96 -0.89
C GLY A 25 -4.28 -7.19 -1.75
N LEU A 26 -4.79 -6.55 -2.80
CA LEU A 26 -4.04 -5.66 -3.69
C LEU A 26 -4.74 -4.31 -3.78
N TYR A 27 -4.00 -3.26 -4.07
CA TYR A 27 -4.56 -1.91 -4.25
C TYR A 27 -5.23 -1.75 -5.61
N TYR A 28 -4.67 -2.36 -6.66
CA TYR A 28 -5.19 -2.26 -8.01
C TYR A 28 -5.90 -3.53 -8.45
N ASN A 29 -7.11 -3.36 -8.97
CA ASN A 29 -7.96 -4.41 -9.54
C ASN A 29 -8.01 -5.64 -8.63
N PRO A 30 -8.40 -5.46 -7.34
CA PRO A 30 -8.37 -6.53 -6.35
C PRO A 30 -9.34 -7.66 -6.69
N ASP A 31 -8.97 -8.87 -6.28
CA ASP A 31 -9.94 -9.92 -6.10
C ASP A 31 -10.67 -9.74 -4.77
N LEU A 32 -11.95 -10.01 -4.75
CA LEU A 32 -12.79 -10.08 -3.55
C LEU A 32 -13.39 -11.47 -3.41
N LEU A 33 -13.40 -12.00 -2.21
CA LEU A 33 -14.17 -13.18 -1.86
C LEU A 33 -15.58 -12.73 -1.52
N THR A 34 -16.57 -13.45 -2.04
CA THR A 34 -18.00 -13.20 -1.86
C THR A 34 -18.71 -14.51 -1.53
N PRO A 35 -19.97 -14.51 -1.09
CA PRO A 35 -20.76 -15.74 -0.92
C PRO A 35 -20.86 -16.58 -2.19
N LYS A 36 -20.73 -15.97 -3.37
CA LYS A 36 -20.83 -16.63 -4.69
C LYS A 36 -19.48 -17.08 -5.25
N GLY A 37 -18.39 -16.83 -4.54
CA GLY A 37 -17.04 -17.16 -4.98
C GLY A 37 -16.14 -15.93 -5.07
N LYS A 38 -15.10 -16.03 -5.88
CA LYS A 38 -14.13 -14.95 -6.07
C LYS A 38 -14.48 -14.12 -7.30
N GLU A 39 -14.54 -12.81 -7.14
CA GLU A 39 -14.72 -11.84 -8.23
C GLU A 39 -13.57 -10.83 -8.26
N ARG A 40 -13.26 -10.30 -9.45
CA ARG A 40 -12.35 -9.18 -9.63
C ARG A 40 -13.16 -7.93 -9.94
N ILE A 41 -12.78 -6.82 -9.29
CA ILE A 41 -13.34 -5.51 -9.60
C ILE A 41 -12.20 -4.60 -10.07
N ASP A 42 -12.35 -3.99 -11.24
CA ASP A 42 -11.36 -3.05 -11.75
C ASP A 42 -11.46 -1.71 -11.03
N GLY A 43 -10.31 -1.16 -10.65
CA GLY A 43 -10.22 0.10 -9.93
C GLY A 43 -9.25 0.07 -8.77
N HIS A 44 -9.29 1.11 -7.94
CA HIS A 44 -8.48 1.18 -6.72
C HIS A 44 -9.25 0.62 -5.52
N CYS A 45 -8.58 -0.20 -4.73
CA CYS A 45 -9.18 -0.94 -3.62
C CYS A 45 -9.93 -0.04 -2.61
N THR A 46 -9.38 1.13 -2.29
CA THR A 46 -10.03 2.08 -1.36
C THR A 46 -11.37 2.56 -1.90
N ASP A 47 -11.42 2.92 -3.19
CA ASP A 47 -12.65 3.35 -3.85
C ASP A 47 -13.68 2.22 -3.87
N ILE A 48 -13.27 1.03 -4.32
CA ILE A 48 -14.12 -0.15 -4.40
C ILE A 48 -14.75 -0.49 -3.05
N VAL A 49 -13.96 -0.50 -1.97
CA VAL A 49 -14.45 -0.80 -0.62
C VAL A 49 -15.41 0.27 -0.13
N THR A 50 -15.13 1.55 -0.45
CA THR A 50 -16.00 2.67 -0.11
C THR A 50 -17.33 2.60 -0.87
N ASP A 51 -17.26 2.37 -2.19
CA ASP A 51 -18.45 2.29 -3.05
C ASP A 51 -19.38 1.16 -2.62
N LEU A 52 -18.84 -0.02 -2.34
CA LEU A 52 -19.60 -1.16 -1.80
C LEU A 52 -20.30 -0.82 -0.47
N ALA A 53 -19.62 -0.11 0.42
CA ALA A 53 -20.20 0.31 1.70
C ALA A 53 -21.32 1.35 1.52
N VAL A 54 -21.09 2.32 0.62
CA VAL A 54 -22.09 3.36 0.29
C VAL A 54 -23.32 2.77 -0.39
N GLU A 55 -23.12 1.87 -1.36
CA GLU A 55 -24.19 1.14 -2.04
C GLU A 55 -25.05 0.36 -1.03
N TRP A 56 -24.40 -0.41 -0.15
CA TRP A 56 -25.12 -1.15 0.89
C TRP A 56 -25.94 -0.25 1.82
N LEU A 57 -25.38 0.88 2.24
CA LEU A 57 -26.08 1.86 3.09
C LEU A 57 -27.33 2.45 2.41
N LYS A 58 -27.27 2.66 1.08
CA LYS A 58 -28.34 3.29 0.30
C LYS A 58 -29.43 2.30 -0.13
N GLU A 59 -29.01 1.08 -0.51
CA GLU A 59 -29.86 0.20 -1.30
C GLU A 59 -30.18 -1.14 -0.63
N SER A 60 -29.26 -1.64 0.22
CA SER A 60 -29.36 -3.02 0.69
C SER A 60 -29.70 -3.18 2.16
N ARG A 61 -29.49 -2.17 3.00
CA ARG A 61 -29.83 -2.24 4.41
C ARG A 61 -31.34 -2.18 4.63
N VAL A 62 -31.81 -2.86 5.67
CA VAL A 62 -33.21 -2.77 6.08
C VAL A 62 -33.39 -1.57 7.01
N ASP A 63 -34.09 -0.53 6.56
CA ASP A 63 -34.25 0.74 7.28
C ASP A 63 -34.86 0.62 8.67
N SER A 64 -35.75 -0.36 8.88
CA SER A 64 -36.42 -0.59 10.15
C SER A 64 -35.61 -1.37 11.17
N LYS A 65 -34.40 -1.79 10.84
CA LYS A 65 -33.55 -2.60 11.74
C LYS A 65 -32.25 -1.89 12.06
N PRO A 66 -31.75 -2.04 13.29
CA PRO A 66 -30.39 -1.62 13.59
C PRO A 66 -29.40 -2.42 12.75
N PHE A 67 -28.27 -1.81 12.37
CA PHE A 67 -27.27 -2.46 11.53
C PHE A 67 -25.86 -2.30 12.08
N MET A 68 -24.98 -3.19 11.66
CA MET A 68 -23.53 -3.07 11.81
C MET A 68 -22.88 -3.13 10.43
N LEU A 69 -22.04 -2.13 10.13
CA LEU A 69 -21.22 -2.08 8.92
C LEU A 69 -19.74 -1.94 9.28
N MET A 70 -18.94 -2.88 8.81
CA MET A 70 -17.49 -2.84 8.94
C MET A 70 -16.88 -2.49 7.58
N VAL A 71 -16.18 -1.34 7.50
CA VAL A 71 -15.47 -0.88 6.32
C VAL A 71 -13.98 -0.95 6.62
N GLN A 72 -13.31 -1.96 6.07
CA GLN A 72 -11.94 -2.29 6.44
C GLN A 72 -11.00 -2.06 5.23
N HIS A 73 -10.49 -0.84 5.11
CA HIS A 73 -9.56 -0.51 4.03
C HIS A 73 -8.24 -1.27 4.11
N LYS A 74 -7.64 -1.57 2.94
CA LYS A 74 -6.27 -2.07 2.86
C LYS A 74 -5.26 -0.99 3.23
N ALA A 75 -5.51 0.27 2.87
CA ALA A 75 -4.67 1.40 3.23
C ALA A 75 -4.61 1.58 4.77
N PRO A 76 -3.46 1.91 5.34
CA PRO A 76 -2.15 2.16 4.73
C PRO A 76 -1.17 0.97 4.74
N HIS A 77 -1.66 -0.26 4.54
CA HIS A 77 -0.76 -1.42 4.54
C HIS A 77 0.26 -1.35 3.40
N ARG A 78 1.48 -1.83 3.66
CA ARG A 78 2.51 -2.08 2.63
C ARG A 78 1.87 -2.84 1.44
N THR A 79 2.02 -2.47 0.19
CA THR A 79 3.13 -1.75 -0.48
C THR A 79 2.88 -0.27 -0.77
N TRP A 80 1.96 0.38 -0.14
CA TRP A 80 1.63 1.81 -0.36
C TRP A 80 1.51 2.16 -1.85
N ALA A 81 0.40 1.82 -2.45
CA ALA A 81 0.16 2.09 -3.86
C ALA A 81 -0.98 3.11 -3.98
N PRO A 82 -0.66 4.40 -4.20
CA PRO A 82 -1.64 5.47 -4.33
C PRO A 82 -2.62 5.23 -5.48
N ALA A 83 -3.84 5.72 -5.35
CA ALA A 83 -4.75 5.81 -6.49
C ALA A 83 -4.14 6.70 -7.58
N LEU A 84 -4.46 6.45 -8.85
CA LEU A 84 -3.88 7.21 -9.99
C LEU A 84 -4.08 8.72 -9.88
N ARG A 85 -5.17 9.18 -9.27
CA ARG A 85 -5.46 10.59 -9.02
C ARG A 85 -4.57 11.23 -7.95
N HIS A 86 -3.94 10.41 -7.10
CA HIS A 86 -3.08 10.87 -6.01
C HIS A 86 -1.58 10.73 -6.34
N LEU A 87 -1.23 10.11 -7.48
CA LEU A 87 0.15 10.05 -7.93
C LEU A 87 0.71 11.47 -8.09
N GLY A 88 1.89 11.72 -7.53
CA GLY A 88 2.52 13.04 -7.56
C GLY A 88 1.93 14.08 -6.60
N MET A 89 0.96 13.74 -5.73
CA MET A 89 0.33 14.68 -4.78
C MET A 89 1.34 15.44 -3.91
N PHE A 90 2.46 14.82 -3.61
CA PHE A 90 3.54 15.41 -2.79
C PHE A 90 4.80 15.71 -3.59
N ASP A 91 4.72 15.78 -4.93
CA ASP A 91 5.86 16.18 -5.76
C ASP A 91 6.33 17.58 -5.38
N GLY A 92 7.66 17.75 -5.32
CA GLY A 92 8.28 19.02 -4.92
C GLY A 92 8.10 19.38 -3.45
N LYS A 93 7.35 18.60 -2.65
CA LYS A 93 7.23 18.81 -1.20
C LYS A 93 8.28 18.00 -0.47
N ASP A 94 8.84 18.59 0.57
CA ASP A 94 9.73 17.92 1.52
C ASP A 94 8.93 17.62 2.80
N ILE A 95 8.77 16.36 3.12
CA ILE A 95 8.02 15.92 4.29
C ILE A 95 8.98 15.95 5.50
N PRO A 96 8.62 16.61 6.61
CA PRO A 96 9.48 16.68 7.78
C PRO A 96 9.91 15.30 8.27
N GLU A 97 11.20 15.17 8.55
CA GLU A 97 11.73 13.94 9.12
C GLU A 97 11.41 13.86 10.61
N PRO A 98 10.93 12.70 11.12
CA PRO A 98 10.77 12.54 12.56
C PRO A 98 12.13 12.51 13.24
N ALA A 99 12.23 13.07 14.45
CA ALA A 99 13.46 13.07 15.25
C ALA A 99 14.03 11.65 15.45
N THR A 100 13.15 10.63 15.40
CA THR A 100 13.49 9.22 15.57
C THR A 100 13.98 8.53 14.30
N LEU A 101 14.05 9.19 13.14
CA LEU A 101 14.51 8.58 11.89
C LEU A 101 15.94 8.03 12.00
N ARG A 102 16.77 8.64 12.83
CA ARG A 102 18.17 8.27 13.08
C ARG A 102 18.40 7.75 14.50
N ASP A 103 17.34 7.30 15.16
CA ASP A 103 17.42 6.79 16.52
C ASP A 103 18.28 5.52 16.55
N ASP A 104 19.24 5.45 17.45
CA ASP A 104 20.15 4.33 17.68
C ASP A 104 19.60 3.31 18.69
N TRP A 105 18.36 3.56 19.20
CA TRP A 105 17.68 2.78 20.21
C TRP A 105 18.38 2.75 21.57
N SER A 106 19.37 3.65 21.81
CA SER A 106 20.08 3.74 23.09
C SER A 106 19.10 3.96 24.25
N GLY A 107 19.35 3.31 25.38
CA GLY A 107 18.48 3.37 26.55
C GLY A 107 17.15 2.63 26.44
N ARG A 108 16.92 1.86 25.36
CA ARG A 108 15.71 1.04 25.14
C ARG A 108 16.02 -0.45 25.19
N SER A 109 14.96 -1.28 25.07
CA SER A 109 15.13 -2.73 25.01
C SER A 109 16.07 -3.16 23.88
N ALA A 110 17.00 -4.06 24.17
CA ALA A 110 17.90 -4.65 23.19
C ALA A 110 17.16 -5.38 22.03
N LEU A 111 15.89 -5.73 22.20
CA LEU A 111 15.06 -6.30 21.16
C LEU A 111 14.74 -5.27 20.06
N LEU A 112 14.63 -3.99 20.41
CA LEU A 112 14.40 -2.91 19.42
C LEU A 112 15.62 -2.70 18.54
N ALA A 113 16.82 -2.75 19.11
CA ALA A 113 18.06 -2.64 18.34
C ALA A 113 18.29 -3.83 17.38
N LYS A 114 17.66 -4.99 17.66
CA LYS A 114 17.69 -6.16 16.77
C LYS A 114 16.59 -6.18 15.74
N ASN A 115 15.69 -5.19 15.73
CA ASN A 115 14.62 -5.11 14.76
C ASN A 115 15.16 -4.69 13.39
N GLU A 116 15.08 -5.59 12.43
CA GLU A 116 15.55 -5.37 11.05
C GLU A 116 14.61 -4.48 10.24
N MET A 117 13.38 -4.24 10.71
CA MET A 117 12.38 -3.42 10.02
C MET A 117 12.69 -1.92 10.15
N SER A 118 13.70 -1.48 9.42
CA SER A 118 14.08 -0.06 9.35
C SER A 118 13.89 0.49 7.94
N ILE A 119 13.71 1.81 7.83
CA ILE A 119 13.70 2.49 6.51
C ILE A 119 15.05 2.35 5.83
N ARG A 120 16.13 2.34 6.61
CA ARG A 120 17.50 2.20 6.13
C ARG A 120 17.71 0.89 5.39
N ASP A 121 17.33 -0.23 5.97
CA ASP A 121 17.84 -1.55 5.60
C ASP A 121 16.76 -2.52 5.09
N TYR A 122 15.45 -2.24 5.34
CA TYR A 122 14.39 -3.21 5.09
C TYR A 122 13.56 -2.95 3.82
N PHE A 123 13.64 -1.80 3.19
CA PHE A 123 12.83 -1.49 2.01
C PHE A 123 13.43 -2.12 0.75
N TYR A 124 12.59 -2.86 0.04
CA TYR A 124 12.89 -3.44 -1.27
C TYR A 124 12.74 -2.42 -2.38
N TRP A 125 13.61 -2.46 -3.36
CA TRP A 125 13.70 -1.41 -4.39
C TRP A 125 12.46 -1.36 -5.29
N ASP A 126 12.03 -2.51 -5.84
CA ASP A 126 10.81 -2.54 -6.67
C ASP A 126 9.54 -2.59 -5.79
N TYR A 127 9.52 -3.46 -4.79
CA TYR A 127 8.32 -3.71 -3.97
C TYR A 127 7.86 -2.49 -3.18
N ASP A 128 8.78 -1.79 -2.49
CA ASP A 128 8.48 -0.65 -1.63
C ASP A 128 8.77 0.69 -2.29
N LEU A 129 9.93 0.81 -2.94
CA LEU A 129 10.45 2.08 -3.43
C LEU A 129 10.13 2.34 -4.91
N LYS A 130 9.51 1.38 -5.61
CA LYS A 130 9.06 1.47 -7.01
C LYS A 130 10.21 1.81 -7.98
N ILE A 131 11.39 1.28 -7.70
CA ILE A 131 12.54 1.32 -8.63
C ILE A 131 12.80 -0.09 -9.13
N PRO A 132 12.13 -0.53 -10.19
CA PRO A 132 12.45 -1.79 -10.83
C PRO A 132 13.87 -1.71 -11.41
N ASP A 133 14.57 -2.83 -11.35
CA ASP A 133 15.92 -2.98 -11.93
C ASP A 133 16.94 -1.94 -11.42
N SER A 134 16.87 -1.62 -10.13
CA SER A 134 17.73 -0.61 -9.47
C SER A 134 19.23 -0.94 -9.53
N GLY A 135 19.61 -2.21 -9.75
CA GLY A 135 20.98 -2.70 -9.61
C GLY A 135 21.51 -2.71 -8.16
N MET A 136 20.71 -2.26 -7.21
CA MET A 136 21.06 -2.21 -5.79
C MET A 136 20.68 -3.52 -5.09
N PRO A 137 21.46 -3.97 -4.07
CA PRO A 137 21.12 -5.16 -3.32
C PRO A 137 19.80 -4.95 -2.53
N ASP A 138 18.92 -5.94 -2.62
CA ASP A 138 17.71 -5.98 -1.82
C ASP A 138 17.97 -6.59 -0.43
N PRO A 139 17.14 -6.27 0.58
CA PRO A 139 17.24 -6.88 1.89
C PRO A 139 17.19 -8.42 1.82
N PHE A 140 18.03 -9.09 2.60
CA PHE A 140 18.06 -10.56 2.72
C PHE A 140 18.28 -11.30 1.39
N ASP A 141 18.94 -10.68 0.40
CA ASP A 141 19.18 -11.23 -0.94
C ASP A 141 17.89 -11.73 -1.64
N ARG A 142 16.77 -11.06 -1.37
CA ARG A 142 15.47 -11.39 -1.95
C ARG A 142 15.00 -10.27 -2.88
N HIS A 143 14.82 -10.58 -4.15
CA HIS A 143 14.25 -9.64 -5.13
C HIS A 143 12.72 -9.70 -5.12
N LEU A 144 12.08 -8.79 -4.37
CA LEU A 144 10.62 -8.69 -4.35
C LEU A 144 10.13 -7.69 -5.40
N LYS A 145 9.35 -8.20 -6.34
CA LYS A 145 8.67 -7.36 -7.35
C LYS A 145 7.32 -6.87 -6.83
N SER A 146 6.95 -5.66 -7.22
CA SER A 146 5.67 -5.09 -6.89
C SER A 146 4.52 -5.98 -7.42
N PRO A 147 3.62 -6.46 -6.56
CA PRO A 147 2.47 -7.23 -7.00
C PRO A 147 1.42 -6.37 -7.72
N GLU A 148 1.43 -5.06 -7.47
CA GLU A 148 0.44 -4.12 -7.99
C GLU A 148 0.55 -3.97 -9.52
N THR A 149 1.76 -3.81 -10.03
CA THR A 149 2.00 -3.61 -11.47
C THR A 149 1.54 -4.78 -12.33
N ARG A 150 1.49 -6.00 -11.77
CA ARG A 150 0.98 -7.18 -12.48
C ARG A 150 -0.54 -7.18 -12.64
N ARG A 151 -1.25 -6.44 -11.78
CA ARG A 151 -2.72 -6.36 -11.77
C ARG A 151 -3.25 -5.15 -12.52
N MET A 152 -2.40 -4.17 -12.78
CA MET A 152 -2.77 -2.94 -13.50
C MET A 152 -3.12 -3.22 -14.95
N THR A 153 -4.14 -2.52 -15.45
CA THR A 153 -4.39 -2.42 -16.89
C THR A 153 -3.21 -1.72 -17.59
N PRO A 154 -3.08 -1.84 -18.91
CA PRO A 154 -2.04 -1.12 -19.65
C PRO A 154 -2.03 0.39 -19.38
N GLU A 155 -3.22 1.02 -19.34
CA GLU A 155 -3.38 2.44 -19.05
C GLU A 155 -2.94 2.79 -17.61
N GLN A 156 -3.41 2.03 -16.62
CA GLN A 156 -3.00 2.21 -15.23
C GLN A 156 -1.49 2.09 -15.08
N ARG A 157 -0.88 1.10 -15.72
CA ARG A 157 0.57 0.88 -15.69
C ARG A 157 1.34 2.02 -16.34
N GLN A 158 0.85 2.53 -17.48
CA GLN A 158 1.47 3.68 -18.15
C GLN A 158 1.50 4.90 -17.24
N ARG A 159 0.36 5.25 -16.64
CA ARG A 159 0.26 6.40 -15.71
C ARG A 159 1.12 6.20 -14.47
N TRP A 160 1.11 5.00 -13.90
CA TRP A 160 1.95 4.63 -12.77
C TRP A 160 3.43 4.81 -13.10
N SER A 161 3.90 4.19 -14.19
CA SER A 161 5.30 4.29 -14.60
C SER A 161 5.73 5.72 -14.90
N ALA A 162 4.89 6.51 -15.55
CA ALA A 162 5.16 7.92 -15.85
C ALA A 162 5.34 8.76 -14.59
N ALA A 163 4.54 8.51 -13.54
CA ALA A 163 4.62 9.25 -12.29
C ALA A 163 5.97 9.06 -11.56
N TYR A 164 6.55 7.88 -11.62
CA TYR A 164 7.83 7.58 -10.96
C TYR A 164 9.06 7.78 -11.87
N ALA A 165 8.88 7.94 -13.18
CA ALA A 165 9.97 7.90 -14.16
C ALA A 165 11.06 8.94 -13.90
N LYS A 166 10.67 10.19 -13.64
CA LYS A 166 11.63 11.30 -13.46
C LYS A 166 12.53 11.08 -12.24
N GLU A 167 11.93 10.74 -11.11
CA GLU A 167 12.67 10.55 -9.87
C GLU A 167 13.51 9.27 -9.91
N ASN A 168 12.99 8.20 -10.52
CA ASN A 168 13.75 6.96 -10.74
C ASN A 168 14.96 7.20 -11.65
N ALA A 169 14.80 7.94 -12.75
CA ALA A 169 15.92 8.27 -13.63
C ALA A 169 17.00 9.09 -12.92
N ALA A 170 16.61 10.08 -12.12
CA ALA A 170 17.55 10.87 -11.32
C ALA A 170 18.30 10.01 -10.29
N PHE A 171 17.59 9.11 -9.60
CA PHE A 171 18.20 8.17 -8.66
C PHE A 171 19.21 7.24 -9.35
N LEU A 172 18.83 6.61 -10.47
CA LEU A 172 19.68 5.67 -11.18
C LEU A 172 20.94 6.32 -11.78
N ALA A 173 20.83 7.60 -12.19
CA ALA A 173 21.98 8.34 -12.71
C ALA A 173 23.01 8.70 -11.64
N ASN A 174 22.57 8.96 -10.40
CA ASN A 174 23.45 9.33 -9.29
C ASN A 174 22.82 8.90 -7.94
N PRO A 175 22.90 7.60 -7.59
CA PRO A 175 22.32 7.09 -6.36
C PRO A 175 22.96 7.77 -5.13
N PRO A 176 22.15 8.36 -4.24
CA PRO A 176 22.67 8.92 -3.00
C PRO A 176 23.23 7.80 -2.09
N VAL A 177 24.12 8.16 -1.18
CA VAL A 177 24.75 7.22 -0.24
C VAL A 177 24.62 7.70 1.21
N GLY A 178 24.80 6.79 2.16
CA GLY A 178 24.81 7.11 3.59
C GLY A 178 23.50 7.76 4.06
N ASP A 179 23.59 8.87 4.75
CA ASP A 179 22.44 9.59 5.29
C ASP A 179 21.54 10.20 4.19
N ALA A 180 22.12 10.63 3.09
CA ALA A 180 21.36 11.11 1.93
C ALA A 180 20.49 10.01 1.33
N LEU A 181 20.95 8.76 1.33
CA LEU A 181 20.15 7.61 0.91
C LEU A 181 19.00 7.33 1.90
N LEU A 182 19.26 7.40 3.20
CA LEU A 182 18.21 7.23 4.22
C LEU A 182 17.11 8.29 4.04
N ARG A 183 17.51 9.56 3.88
CA ARG A 183 16.59 10.65 3.61
C ARG A 183 15.76 10.42 2.33
N TRP A 184 16.42 10.00 1.24
CA TRP A 184 15.74 9.71 -0.01
C TRP A 184 14.72 8.57 0.15
N LYS A 185 15.08 7.46 0.81
CA LYS A 185 14.17 6.35 1.11
C LYS A 185 12.97 6.81 1.94
N TYR A 186 13.22 7.64 2.97
CA TYR A 186 12.15 8.21 3.79
C TYR A 186 11.19 9.06 2.96
N GLN A 187 11.70 9.99 2.15
CA GLN A 187 10.87 10.86 1.32
C GLN A 187 10.03 10.05 0.33
N ARG A 188 10.61 9.07 -0.34
CA ARG A 188 9.89 8.19 -1.26
C ARG A 188 8.78 7.42 -0.53
N TYR A 189 9.10 6.80 0.57
CA TYR A 189 8.15 6.03 1.37
C TYR A 189 7.03 6.89 1.92
N ILE A 190 7.34 8.00 2.58
CA ILE A 190 6.33 8.79 3.29
C ILE A 190 5.35 9.48 2.32
N LYS A 191 5.83 9.90 1.15
CA LYS A 191 4.98 10.46 0.11
C LYS A 191 3.99 9.41 -0.44
N ASP A 192 4.46 8.21 -0.74
CA ASP A 192 3.60 7.11 -1.17
C ASP A 192 2.61 6.69 -0.07
N TYR A 193 3.07 6.63 1.18
CA TYR A 193 2.20 6.34 2.33
C TYR A 193 1.06 7.35 2.44
N LEU A 194 1.39 8.64 2.48
CA LEU A 194 0.41 9.72 2.60
C LEU A 194 -0.53 9.83 1.38
N SER A 195 -0.03 9.51 0.18
CA SER A 195 -0.86 9.49 -1.04
C SER A 195 -1.77 8.27 -1.13
N THR A 196 -1.53 7.24 -0.32
CA THR A 196 -2.32 6.00 -0.30
C THR A 196 -3.52 6.11 0.65
N VAL A 197 -3.42 6.98 1.65
CA VAL A 197 -4.47 7.28 2.65
C VAL A 197 -5.37 8.38 2.14
#